data_d790fc72c12043ec5885ff3a8db13dcf
#
_entry.id   d790fc72c12043ec5885ff3a8db13dcf
#
_cell.length_a   1.000
_cell.length_b   1.000
_cell.length_c   1.000
_cell.angle_alpha   90.00
_cell.angle_beta   90.00
_cell.angle_gamma   90.00
#
_symmetry.space_group_name_H-M   'P 1'
#
loop_
_entity.id
_entity.type
_entity.pdbx_description
1 polymer ?
#
loop_
_entity_poly.entity_id
_entity_poly.type
_entity_poly.pdbx_seq_one_letter_code
_entity_poly.pdbx_strand_id
1 'polypeptide(L)'
;QSRSSAASDVYKRQIIDRSVPRAGDVSDLTTEMASAADYFELLKPRVMSLVVFTTLIGMIMAPSGAGGGVHPVIAFTALLLIALGAGASGALNMWYDADIDANMERTQTRPIPSGRIAKESALGFGLTLSAGSVMCLGVFVNWLSAGLLAFTIFFYAVISVSYTHLR
;
A
#
# COMPACT_ATOMS: atom_id res chain seq x y z
N GLN A 1 -34.14 50.45 3.50
CA GLN A 1 -33.58 49.62 4.62
C GLN A 1 -33.98 48.16 4.57
N SER A 2 -35.03 47.73 3.82
CA SER A 2 -35.55 46.34 3.81
C SER A 2 -34.73 45.37 2.93
N ARG A 3 -34.07 45.83 1.86
CA ARG A 3 -33.33 44.96 0.92
C ARG A 3 -31.98 44.44 1.48
N SER A 4 -31.35 45.18 2.36
CA SER A 4 -30.09 44.78 2.98
C SER A 4 -30.25 43.69 4.04
N SER A 5 -31.38 43.72 4.77
CA SER A 5 -31.71 42.71 5.78
C SER A 5 -32.02 41.36 5.14
N ALA A 6 -32.80 41.34 4.05
CA ALA A 6 -33.12 40.10 3.34
C ALA A 6 -31.91 39.40 2.73
N ALA A 7 -30.94 40.17 2.20
CA ALA A 7 -29.68 39.62 1.66
C ALA A 7 -28.80 39.00 2.75
N SER A 8 -28.72 39.62 3.94
CA SER A 8 -27.97 39.07 5.07
C SER A 8 -28.59 37.82 5.66
N ASP A 9 -29.93 37.71 5.63
CA ASP A 9 -30.66 36.53 6.12
C ASP A 9 -30.51 35.35 5.16
N VAL A 10 -30.52 35.62 3.86
CA VAL A 10 -30.23 34.58 2.83
C VAL A 10 -28.82 34.07 2.96
N TYR A 11 -27.83 34.97 3.16
CA TYR A 11 -26.43 34.59 3.33
C TYR A 11 -26.20 33.77 4.62
N LYS A 12 -26.80 34.15 5.73
CA LYS A 12 -26.74 33.38 6.98
C LYS A 12 -27.38 32.00 6.85
N ARG A 13 -28.51 31.87 6.16
CA ARG A 13 -29.16 30.58 5.89
C ARG A 13 -28.27 29.68 5.04
N GLN A 14 -27.59 30.21 4.03
CA GLN A 14 -26.65 29.46 3.21
C GLN A 14 -25.41 28.97 4.00
N ILE A 15 -24.93 29.74 4.96
CA ILE A 15 -23.81 29.33 5.84
C ILE A 15 -24.27 28.22 6.79
N ILE A 16 -25.46 28.34 7.37
CA ILE A 16 -26.00 27.34 8.31
C ILE A 16 -26.33 26.04 7.56
N ASP A 17 -26.86 26.11 6.35
CA ASP A 17 -27.18 24.92 5.54
C ASP A 17 -25.92 24.18 5.05
N ARG A 18 -24.79 24.88 4.91
CA ARG A 18 -23.48 24.26 4.64
C ARG A 18 -22.79 23.65 5.86
N SER A 19 -23.13 24.09 7.06
CA SER A 19 -22.46 23.63 8.30
C SER A 19 -23.13 22.41 8.93
N VAL A 20 -24.33 22.02 8.47
CA VAL A 20 -25.02 20.80 8.94
C VAL A 20 -24.81 19.71 7.90
N PRO A 21 -24.03 18.64 8.20
CA PRO A 21 -23.92 17.49 7.31
C PRO A 21 -25.30 16.92 7.04
N ARG A 22 -25.69 16.81 5.78
CA ARG A 22 -26.94 16.15 5.40
C ARG A 22 -26.81 14.66 5.67
N ALA A 23 -27.91 13.98 5.93
CA ALA A 23 -27.93 12.54 6.14
C ALA A 23 -27.30 11.76 4.95
N GLY A 24 -27.25 12.35 3.74
CA GLY A 24 -26.52 11.86 2.58
C GLY A 24 -25.00 11.99 2.70
N ASP A 25 -24.52 13.09 3.31
CA ASP A 25 -23.06 13.31 3.49
C ASP A 25 -22.46 12.30 4.48
N VAL A 26 -23.26 11.80 5.44
CA VAL A 26 -22.81 10.77 6.38
C VAL A 26 -22.69 9.41 5.69
N SER A 27 -23.54 9.12 4.70
CA SER A 27 -23.42 7.90 3.88
C SER A 27 -22.23 8.00 2.92
N ASP A 28 -21.89 9.19 2.41
CA ASP A 28 -20.71 9.42 1.59
C ASP A 28 -19.42 9.34 2.41
N LEU A 29 -19.43 9.81 3.66
CA LEU A 29 -18.29 9.64 4.60
C LEU A 29 -18.05 8.18 4.97
N THR A 30 -19.08 7.33 4.97
CA THR A 30 -18.92 5.88 5.16
C THR A 30 -18.47 5.17 3.88
N THR A 31 -18.66 5.77 2.72
CA THR A 31 -18.19 5.23 1.42
C THR A 31 -16.71 5.57 1.18
N GLU A 32 -16.16 6.57 1.86
CA GLU A 32 -14.73 6.92 1.83
C GLU A 32 -13.87 6.09 2.81
N MET A 33 -14.43 5.09 3.48
CA MET A 33 -13.61 4.12 4.22
C MET A 33 -12.79 3.33 3.20
N ALA A 34 -11.46 3.38 3.35
CA ALA A 34 -10.51 2.69 2.50
C ALA A 34 -10.97 1.25 2.23
N SER A 35 -11.28 0.96 0.98
CA SER A 35 -11.74 -0.38 0.57
C SER A 35 -10.57 -1.37 0.58
N ALA A 36 -10.87 -2.65 0.75
CA ALA A 36 -9.87 -3.71 0.57
C ALA A 36 -9.21 -3.65 -0.82
N ALA A 37 -9.93 -3.16 -1.83
CA ALA A 37 -9.40 -2.93 -3.18
C ALA A 37 -8.31 -1.83 -3.20
N ASP A 38 -8.45 -0.77 -2.40
CA ASP A 38 -7.46 0.30 -2.30
C ASP A 38 -6.16 -0.20 -1.66
N TYR A 39 -6.26 -1.06 -0.64
CA TYR A 39 -5.09 -1.72 -0.05
C TYR A 39 -4.44 -2.70 -1.02
N PHE A 40 -5.22 -3.40 -1.85
CA PHE A 40 -4.68 -4.25 -2.90
C PHE A 40 -3.98 -3.44 -3.99
N GLU A 41 -4.48 -2.25 -4.33
CA GLU A 41 -3.82 -1.31 -5.25
C GLU A 41 -2.47 -0.83 -4.69
N LEU A 42 -2.35 -0.63 -3.35
CA LEU A 42 -1.08 -0.30 -2.69
C LEU A 42 0.00 -1.36 -2.90
N LEU A 43 -0.38 -2.63 -2.96
CA LEU A 43 0.54 -3.74 -3.15
C LEU A 43 1.14 -3.80 -4.57
N LYS A 44 0.67 -2.94 -5.50
CA LYS A 44 1.12 -2.91 -6.91
C LYS A 44 1.08 -4.29 -7.57
N PRO A 45 -0.11 -4.86 -7.83
CA PRO A 45 -0.27 -6.25 -8.27
C PRO A 45 0.54 -6.62 -9.53
N ARG A 46 0.81 -5.64 -10.41
CA ARG A 46 1.66 -5.84 -11.59
C ARG A 46 3.11 -6.14 -11.21
N VAL A 47 3.65 -5.50 -10.16
CA VAL A 47 5.01 -5.76 -9.67
C VAL A 47 5.03 -7.08 -8.91
N MET A 48 4.01 -7.36 -8.09
CA MET A 48 3.87 -8.64 -7.38
C MET A 48 3.86 -9.82 -8.36
N SER A 49 3.13 -9.73 -9.47
CA SER A 49 3.07 -10.82 -10.46
C SER A 49 4.45 -11.13 -11.06
N LEU A 50 5.28 -10.12 -11.31
CA LEU A 50 6.65 -10.30 -11.78
C LEU A 50 7.52 -11.01 -10.71
N VAL A 51 7.41 -10.61 -9.46
CA VAL A 51 8.15 -11.23 -8.34
C VAL A 51 7.71 -12.69 -8.16
N VAL A 52 6.40 -12.97 -8.19
CA VAL A 52 5.86 -14.34 -8.11
C VAL A 52 6.41 -15.20 -9.24
N PHE A 53 6.39 -14.70 -10.47
CA PHE A 53 6.88 -15.42 -11.63
C PHE A 53 8.39 -15.73 -11.55
N THR A 54 9.21 -14.74 -11.19
CA THR A 54 10.65 -14.92 -11.05
C THR A 54 11.00 -15.85 -9.88
N THR A 55 10.28 -15.77 -8.77
CA THR A 55 10.45 -16.66 -7.62
C THR A 55 10.09 -18.10 -7.99
N LEU A 56 9.00 -18.29 -8.72
CA LEU A 56 8.58 -19.62 -9.18
C LEU A 56 9.62 -20.26 -10.10
N ILE A 57 10.15 -19.50 -11.07
CA ILE A 57 11.23 -19.98 -11.94
C ILE A 57 12.47 -20.30 -11.12
N GLY A 58 12.85 -19.44 -10.17
CA GLY A 58 13.99 -19.69 -9.28
C GLY A 58 13.84 -20.99 -8.48
N MET A 59 12.62 -21.28 -7.98
CA MET A 59 12.32 -22.52 -7.27
C MET A 59 12.43 -23.75 -8.17
N ILE A 60 11.98 -23.67 -9.43
CA ILE A 60 12.05 -24.76 -10.40
C ILE A 60 13.51 -25.02 -10.80
N MET A 61 14.31 -23.97 -10.94
CA MET A 61 15.71 -24.04 -11.34
C MET A 61 16.65 -24.42 -10.19
N ALA A 62 16.18 -24.34 -8.94
CA ALA A 62 17.00 -24.67 -7.77
C ALA A 62 17.43 -26.16 -7.82
N PRO A 63 18.71 -26.48 -7.62
CA PRO A 63 19.18 -27.85 -7.60
C PRO A 63 18.44 -28.66 -6.53
N SER A 64 17.82 -29.75 -6.91
CA SER A 64 17.26 -30.71 -5.96
C SER A 64 18.41 -31.38 -5.24
N GLY A 65 18.60 -31.05 -3.94
CA GLY A 65 19.60 -31.73 -3.11
C GLY A 65 19.30 -33.24 -3.02
N ALA A 66 20.24 -34.01 -2.47
CA ALA A 66 20.19 -35.48 -2.40
C ALA A 66 18.97 -36.11 -1.70
N GLY A 67 17.97 -35.31 -1.29
CA GLY A 67 16.76 -35.73 -0.61
C GLY A 67 15.43 -35.42 -1.31
N GLY A 68 15.47 -35.03 -2.61
CA GLY A 68 14.26 -34.61 -3.33
C GLY A 68 13.98 -33.11 -3.22
N GLY A 69 13.18 -32.58 -4.15
CA GLY A 69 12.83 -31.14 -4.25
C GLY A 69 12.12 -30.60 -3.00
N VAL A 70 11.98 -29.29 -2.96
CA VAL A 70 11.26 -28.59 -1.88
C VAL A 70 9.83 -29.10 -1.78
N HIS A 71 9.39 -29.41 -0.57
CA HIS A 71 8.00 -29.86 -0.37
C HIS A 71 7.02 -28.82 -0.93
N PRO A 72 6.00 -29.23 -1.70
CA PRO A 72 5.12 -28.28 -2.41
C PRO A 72 4.41 -27.29 -1.50
N VAL A 73 4.08 -27.68 -0.26
CA VAL A 73 3.47 -26.79 0.74
C VAL A 73 4.46 -25.70 1.15
N ILE A 74 5.73 -26.04 1.40
CA ILE A 74 6.77 -25.08 1.75
C ILE A 74 7.03 -24.14 0.58
N ALA A 75 7.09 -24.67 -0.65
CA ALA A 75 7.27 -23.88 -1.86
C ALA A 75 6.12 -22.87 -2.05
N PHE A 76 4.89 -23.29 -1.87
CA PHE A 76 3.71 -22.42 -1.97
C PHE A 76 3.71 -21.34 -0.87
N THR A 77 3.99 -21.75 0.37
CA THR A 77 4.09 -20.80 1.50
C THR A 77 5.18 -19.76 1.28
N ALA A 78 6.36 -20.18 0.82
CA ALA A 78 7.45 -19.27 0.50
C ALA A 78 7.07 -18.28 -0.61
N LEU A 79 6.45 -18.78 -1.68
CA LEU A 79 5.99 -17.96 -2.80
C LEU A 79 4.99 -16.89 -2.34
N LEU A 80 4.01 -17.29 -1.51
CA LEU A 80 3.01 -16.39 -0.96
C LEU A 80 3.65 -15.31 -0.07
N LEU A 81 4.53 -15.72 0.85
CA LEU A 81 5.18 -14.78 1.78
C LEU A 81 6.13 -13.82 1.08
N ILE A 82 6.85 -14.27 0.05
CA ILE A 82 7.70 -13.41 -0.77
C ILE A 82 6.83 -12.42 -1.57
N ALA A 83 5.69 -12.86 -2.10
CA ALA A 83 4.75 -11.99 -2.80
C ALA A 83 4.20 -10.90 -1.87
N LEU A 84 3.78 -11.27 -0.64
CA LEU A 84 3.32 -10.32 0.37
C LEU A 84 4.40 -9.32 0.77
N GLY A 85 5.63 -9.79 0.98
CA GLY A 85 6.77 -8.92 1.27
C GLY A 85 7.11 -7.94 0.14
N ALA A 86 7.03 -8.39 -1.11
CA ALA A 86 7.19 -7.53 -2.28
C ALA A 86 6.07 -6.48 -2.37
N GLY A 87 4.82 -6.88 -2.08
CA GLY A 87 3.69 -5.96 -1.99
C GLY A 87 3.88 -4.93 -0.89
N ALA A 88 4.33 -5.35 0.29
CA ALA A 88 4.64 -4.47 1.42
C ALA A 88 5.68 -3.41 1.04
N SER A 89 6.74 -3.79 0.34
CA SER A 89 7.74 -2.84 -0.15
C SER A 89 7.13 -1.83 -1.14
N GLY A 90 6.17 -2.27 -1.96
CA GLY A 90 5.40 -1.41 -2.86
C GLY A 90 4.55 -0.37 -2.11
N ALA A 91 3.89 -0.78 -1.03
CA ALA A 91 3.09 0.10 -0.17
C ALA A 91 3.98 1.14 0.54
N LEU A 92 5.12 0.73 1.09
CA LEU A 92 6.10 1.63 1.72
C LEU A 92 6.65 2.66 0.71
N ASN A 93 6.95 2.22 -0.52
CA ASN A 93 7.38 3.12 -1.57
C ASN A 93 6.29 4.14 -1.93
N MET A 94 5.03 3.71 -2.04
CA MET A 94 3.92 4.61 -2.36
C MET A 94 3.65 5.60 -1.22
N TRP A 95 3.83 5.17 0.04
CA TRP A 95 3.77 6.06 1.19
C TRP A 95 4.84 7.15 1.13
N TYR A 96 6.07 6.77 0.79
CA TYR A 96 7.20 7.70 0.71
C TYR A 96 7.02 8.70 -0.44
N ASP A 97 6.61 8.22 -1.61
CA ASP A 97 6.43 9.04 -2.81
C ASP A 97 5.12 9.86 -2.80
N ALA A 98 4.26 9.71 -1.78
CA ALA A 98 2.93 10.29 -1.75
C ALA A 98 2.90 11.81 -1.97
N ASP A 99 3.88 12.55 -1.42
CA ASP A 99 3.96 14.02 -1.55
C ASP A 99 4.34 14.44 -2.97
N ILE A 100 5.15 13.65 -3.67
CA ILE A 100 5.53 13.86 -5.06
C ILE A 100 4.40 13.44 -5.99
N ASP A 101 3.79 12.30 -5.71
CA ASP A 101 2.66 11.76 -6.45
C ASP A 101 1.45 12.70 -6.46
N ALA A 102 1.25 13.47 -5.39
CA ALA A 102 0.20 14.48 -5.30
C ALA A 102 0.37 15.64 -6.29
N ASN A 103 1.61 15.94 -6.70
CA ASN A 103 1.93 17.02 -7.63
C ASN A 103 1.96 16.57 -9.10
N MET A 104 1.83 15.27 -9.37
CA MET A 104 1.88 14.71 -10.73
C MET A 104 0.49 14.29 -11.21
N GLU A 105 -0.02 14.84 -12.29
CA GLU A 105 -1.34 14.51 -12.87
C GLU A 105 -1.58 13.01 -13.06
N ARG A 106 -0.54 12.26 -13.44
CA ARG A 106 -0.62 10.82 -13.68
C ARG A 106 -0.81 9.99 -12.42
N THR A 107 -0.40 10.49 -11.26
CA THR A 107 -0.34 9.73 -10.00
C THR A 107 -1.29 10.23 -8.92
N GLN A 108 -1.97 11.35 -9.15
CA GLN A 108 -2.97 11.91 -8.23
C GLN A 108 -4.14 10.97 -7.93
N THR A 109 -4.44 10.05 -8.82
CA THR A 109 -5.52 9.06 -8.66
C THR A 109 -5.14 7.86 -7.79
N ARG A 110 -3.87 7.75 -7.36
CA ARG A 110 -3.42 6.68 -6.47
C ARG A 110 -4.10 6.77 -5.09
N PRO A 111 -4.21 5.65 -4.35
CA PRO A 111 -4.96 5.60 -3.09
C PRO A 111 -4.54 6.62 -2.03
N ILE A 112 -3.25 6.92 -1.89
CA ILE A 112 -2.75 7.86 -0.90
C ILE A 112 -2.92 9.32 -1.36
N PRO A 113 -2.44 9.75 -2.55
CA PRO A 113 -2.61 11.12 -3.03
C PRO A 113 -4.08 11.52 -3.19
N SER A 114 -4.95 10.58 -3.55
CA SER A 114 -6.40 10.83 -3.70
C SER A 114 -7.16 10.94 -2.36
N GLY A 115 -6.49 10.68 -1.22
CA GLY A 115 -7.10 10.72 0.10
C GLY A 115 -7.92 9.48 0.48
N ARG A 116 -8.01 8.44 -0.40
CA ARG A 116 -8.74 7.19 -0.10
C ARG A 116 -8.11 6.40 1.04
N ILE A 117 -6.81 6.49 1.22
CA ILE A 117 -6.07 5.88 2.33
C ILE A 117 -5.24 6.95 3.02
N ALA A 118 -5.36 7.07 4.33
CA ALA A 118 -4.52 7.94 5.13
C ALA A 118 -3.04 7.50 5.05
N LYS A 119 -2.12 8.47 4.98
CA LYS A 119 -0.68 8.21 4.84
C LYS A 119 -0.15 7.34 5.99
N GLU A 120 -0.62 7.58 7.20
CA GLU A 120 -0.26 6.79 8.40
C GLU A 120 -0.78 5.35 8.33
N SER A 121 -1.99 5.16 7.79
CA SER A 121 -2.57 3.82 7.61
C SER A 121 -1.81 3.01 6.57
N ALA A 122 -1.37 3.64 5.47
CA ALA A 122 -0.55 2.99 4.46
C ALA A 122 0.84 2.58 5.00
N LEU A 123 1.47 3.44 5.83
CA LEU A 123 2.72 3.11 6.51
C LEU A 123 2.53 1.94 7.48
N GLY A 124 1.52 2.01 8.35
CA GLY A 124 1.20 0.93 9.30
C GLY A 124 0.94 -0.39 8.59
N PHE A 125 0.17 -0.38 7.52
CA PHE A 125 -0.09 -1.56 6.69
C PHE A 125 1.19 -2.13 6.07
N GLY A 126 2.01 -1.29 5.43
CA GLY A 126 3.27 -1.70 4.82
C GLY A 126 4.25 -2.29 5.82
N LEU A 127 4.44 -1.65 6.98
CA LEU A 127 5.32 -2.13 8.05
C LEU A 127 4.83 -3.45 8.66
N THR A 128 3.54 -3.56 8.97
CA THR A 128 2.96 -4.77 9.55
C THR A 128 3.08 -5.95 8.58
N LEU A 129 2.77 -5.71 7.30
CA LEU A 129 2.83 -6.74 6.27
C LEU A 129 4.28 -7.18 6.00
N SER A 130 5.25 -6.25 5.98
CA SER A 130 6.66 -6.58 5.78
C SER A 130 7.22 -7.37 6.97
N ALA A 131 6.97 -6.92 8.21
CA ALA A 131 7.41 -7.63 9.41
C ALA A 131 6.77 -9.02 9.50
N GLY A 132 5.47 -9.14 9.24
CA GLY A 132 4.75 -10.41 9.23
C GLY A 132 5.30 -11.37 8.17
N SER A 133 5.53 -10.89 6.95
CA SER A 133 6.09 -11.71 5.85
C SER A 133 7.48 -12.23 6.18
N VAL A 134 8.36 -11.37 6.69
CA VAL A 134 9.74 -11.74 7.06
C VAL A 134 9.75 -12.75 8.20
N MET A 135 8.97 -12.50 9.27
CA MET A 135 8.89 -13.41 10.42
C MET A 135 8.32 -14.77 10.02
N CYS A 136 7.21 -14.79 9.29
CA CYS A 136 6.61 -16.05 8.82
C CYS A 136 7.56 -16.81 7.88
N LEU A 137 8.26 -16.12 6.98
CA LEU A 137 9.23 -16.75 6.09
C LEU A 137 10.39 -17.36 6.87
N GLY A 138 10.87 -16.70 7.92
CA GLY A 138 11.91 -17.22 8.80
C GLY A 138 11.48 -18.50 9.54
N VAL A 139 10.27 -18.51 10.07
CA VAL A 139 9.74 -19.62 10.88
C VAL A 139 9.34 -20.82 9.99
N PHE A 140 8.65 -20.58 8.88
CA PHE A 140 8.08 -21.66 8.06
C PHE A 140 9.01 -22.18 6.95
N VAL A 141 9.97 -21.39 6.52
CA VAL A 141 10.84 -21.75 5.40
C VAL A 141 12.30 -21.77 5.83
N ASN A 142 12.91 -20.60 5.98
CA ASN A 142 14.34 -20.50 6.34
C ASN A 142 14.69 -19.07 6.76
N TRP A 143 15.51 -18.91 7.79
CA TRP A 143 16.01 -17.62 8.27
C TRP A 143 16.89 -16.89 7.24
N LEU A 144 17.60 -17.62 6.38
CA LEU A 144 18.36 -17.02 5.29
C LEU A 144 17.45 -16.33 4.27
N SER A 145 16.36 -17.00 3.88
CA SER A 145 15.35 -16.43 2.96
C SER A 145 14.67 -15.22 3.56
N ALA A 146 14.36 -15.28 4.88
CA ALA A 146 13.81 -14.16 5.61
C ALA A 146 14.76 -12.95 5.64
N GLY A 147 16.04 -13.20 5.89
CA GLY A 147 17.08 -12.16 5.88
C GLY A 147 17.24 -11.51 4.50
N LEU A 148 17.21 -12.31 3.43
CA LEU A 148 17.25 -11.80 2.05
C LEU A 148 16.01 -10.97 1.71
N LEU A 149 14.83 -11.42 2.13
CA LEU A 149 13.58 -10.66 1.93
C LEU A 149 13.63 -9.33 2.69
N ALA A 150 14.03 -9.35 3.97
CA ALA A 150 14.18 -8.15 4.78
C ALA A 150 15.20 -7.17 4.17
N PHE A 151 16.34 -7.69 3.71
CA PHE A 151 17.34 -6.89 3.01
C PHE A 151 16.79 -6.26 1.73
N THR A 152 16.03 -7.01 0.95
CA THR A 152 15.44 -6.52 -0.30
C THR A 152 14.42 -5.41 -0.02
N ILE A 153 13.56 -5.59 0.98
CA ILE A 153 12.57 -4.57 1.38
C ILE A 153 13.29 -3.30 1.84
N PHE A 154 14.30 -3.44 2.71
CA PHE A 154 15.09 -2.32 3.22
C PHE A 154 15.83 -1.59 2.10
N PHE A 155 16.53 -2.33 1.24
CA PHE A 155 17.29 -1.78 0.12
C PHE A 155 16.39 -1.02 -0.86
N TYR A 156 15.19 -1.59 -1.15
CA TYR A 156 14.21 -0.92 -2.00
C TYR A 156 13.68 0.37 -1.37
N ALA A 157 13.40 0.36 -0.07
CA ALA A 157 12.99 1.55 0.67
C ALA A 157 14.09 2.62 0.68
N VAL A 158 15.35 2.24 0.93
CA VAL A 158 16.50 3.17 0.94
C VAL A 158 16.75 3.79 -0.44
N ILE A 159 16.68 2.99 -1.52
CA ILE A 159 16.83 3.52 -2.89
C ILE A 159 15.71 4.51 -3.18
N SER A 160 14.47 4.20 -2.83
CA SER A 160 13.34 5.11 -3.02
C SER A 160 13.58 6.45 -2.32
N VAL A 161 14.04 6.41 -1.06
CA VAL A 161 14.41 7.61 -0.28
C VAL A 161 15.55 8.38 -0.93
N SER A 162 16.61 7.69 -1.36
CA SER A 162 17.80 8.33 -1.95
C SER A 162 17.49 8.99 -3.29
N TYR A 163 16.66 8.38 -4.13
CA TYR A 163 16.27 8.96 -5.42
C TYR A 163 15.44 10.22 -5.28
N THR A 164 14.64 10.33 -4.22
CA THR A 164 13.75 11.47 -3.97
C THR A 164 14.52 12.69 -3.46
N HIS A 165 15.63 12.47 -2.74
CA HIS A 165 16.49 13.56 -2.23
C HIS A 165 17.46 14.15 -3.28
N LEU A 166 17.65 13.46 -4.41
CA LEU A 166 18.60 13.90 -5.46
C LEU A 166 17.92 14.67 -6.61
N ARG A 167 16.63 14.94 -6.52
CA ARG A 167 15.84 15.67 -7.51
C ARG A 167 15.18 16.90 -6.92
#